data_0eb4a259012ac0e3a1f321f1eee5c206
#
_entry.id   0eb4a259012ac0e3a1f321f1eee5c206
#
_cell.length_a   1.000
_cell.length_b   1.000
_cell.length_c   1.000
_cell.angle_alpha   90.00
_cell.angle_beta   90.00
_cell.angle_gamma   90.00
#
_symmetry.space_group_name_H-M   'P 1'
#
loop_
_entity.id
_entity.type
_entity.pdbx_description
1 polymer ?
#
loop_
_entity_poly.entity_id
_entity_poly.type
_entity_poly.pdbx_seq_one_letter_code
_entity_poly.pdbx_strand_id
1 'polypeptide(L)'
;MSVTREEAIERLLAHYQEPYRCAERPATASPELAATAFMHLVSDRKILSLAKVGIVESDDFVYIYSVEELTPEVFDRCCTAALTDAFKRVDPNPNHNFSLVSVFFICDKVAPETTAAVKKMKYHKDYENPEHGWVDLRLAAVEVGGGTRCANPMGTVLLNIYQASVN
;
A
#
# COMPACT_ATOMS: atom_id res chain seq x y z
N MET A 1 -19.33 -12.41 -15.80
CA MET A 1 -19.01 -11.00 -16.11
C MET A 1 -17.67 -10.67 -15.49
N SER A 2 -16.81 -9.98 -16.21
CA SER A 2 -15.57 -9.48 -15.62
C SER A 2 -15.87 -8.25 -14.76
N VAL A 3 -15.24 -8.18 -13.60
CA VAL A 3 -15.32 -7.02 -12.70
C VAL A 3 -14.62 -5.85 -13.38
N THR A 4 -15.21 -4.65 -13.35
CA THR A 4 -14.54 -3.43 -13.82
C THR A 4 -13.52 -2.94 -12.81
N ARG A 5 -12.63 -2.01 -13.23
CA ARG A 5 -11.66 -1.39 -12.30
C ARG A 5 -12.39 -0.66 -11.17
N GLU A 6 -13.45 0.06 -11.50
CA GLU A 6 -14.26 0.81 -10.54
C GLU A 6 -14.90 -0.12 -9.50
N GLU A 7 -15.52 -1.21 -9.96
CA GLU A 7 -16.12 -2.21 -9.06
C GLU A 7 -15.07 -2.89 -8.17
N ALA A 8 -13.91 -3.22 -8.73
CA ALA A 8 -12.82 -3.82 -7.95
C ALA A 8 -12.32 -2.87 -6.86
N ILE A 9 -12.16 -1.58 -7.18
CA ILE A 9 -11.73 -0.56 -6.23
C ILE A 9 -12.78 -0.35 -5.14
N GLU A 10 -14.05 -0.26 -5.50
CA GLU A 10 -15.15 -0.15 -4.54
C GLU A 10 -15.15 -1.30 -3.53
N ARG A 11 -15.03 -2.54 -4.03
CA ARG A 11 -14.96 -3.73 -3.19
C ARG A 11 -13.70 -3.75 -2.32
N LEU A 12 -12.57 -3.31 -2.86
CA LEU A 12 -11.31 -3.20 -2.12
C LEU A 12 -11.42 -2.17 -0.99
N LEU A 13 -12.01 -1.00 -1.25
CA LEU A 13 -12.24 0.02 -0.22
C LEU A 13 -13.20 -0.47 0.86
N ALA A 14 -14.20 -1.26 0.52
CA ALA A 14 -15.10 -1.87 1.49
C ALA A 14 -14.38 -2.84 2.45
N HIS A 15 -13.26 -3.40 2.02
CA HIS A 15 -12.38 -4.22 2.89
C HIS A 15 -11.61 -3.37 3.91
N TYR A 16 -11.22 -2.16 3.53
CA TYR A 16 -10.49 -1.21 4.39
C TYR A 16 -11.46 -0.41 5.27
N GLN A 17 -11.96 -1.07 6.32
CA GLN A 17 -12.81 -0.44 7.33
C GLN A 17 -11.98 0.01 8.53
N GLU A 18 -12.63 0.54 9.58
CA GLU A 18 -11.90 0.93 10.77
C GLU A 18 -10.90 -0.14 11.23
N PRO A 19 -9.69 0.24 11.62
CA PRO A 19 -9.22 1.63 11.91
C PRO A 19 -8.74 2.44 10.70
N TYR A 20 -8.94 1.96 9.46
CA TYR A 20 -8.56 2.71 8.25
C TYR A 20 -9.53 3.83 7.96
N ARG A 21 -8.98 4.97 7.51
CA ARG A 21 -9.72 6.10 6.97
C ARG A 21 -9.51 6.14 5.46
N CYS A 22 -10.59 6.03 4.70
CA CYS A 22 -10.54 6.01 3.24
C CYS A 22 -10.89 7.37 2.66
N ALA A 23 -10.24 7.72 1.55
CA ALA A 23 -10.55 8.89 0.74
C ALA A 23 -10.59 8.49 -0.73
N GLU A 24 -11.68 8.85 -1.42
CA GLU A 24 -11.82 8.67 -2.86
C GLU A 24 -11.37 9.95 -3.57
N ARG A 25 -10.65 9.78 -4.68
CA ARG A 25 -10.20 10.87 -5.56
C ARG A 25 -9.58 12.05 -4.79
N PRO A 26 -8.47 11.83 -4.06
CA PRO A 26 -7.83 12.90 -3.31
C PRO A 26 -7.41 14.06 -4.22
N ALA A 27 -7.66 15.30 -3.78
CA ALA A 27 -7.50 16.50 -4.62
C ALA A 27 -6.06 16.81 -5.05
N THR A 28 -5.05 16.24 -4.39
CA THR A 28 -3.63 16.49 -4.67
C THR A 28 -2.98 15.36 -5.47
N ALA A 29 -3.78 14.48 -6.03
CA ALA A 29 -3.31 13.22 -6.56
C ALA A 29 -2.91 13.27 -8.03
N SER A 30 -2.06 12.31 -8.45
CA SER A 30 -1.86 11.98 -9.85
C SER A 30 -3.19 11.50 -10.47
N PRO A 31 -3.38 11.66 -11.79
CA PRO A 31 -4.65 11.29 -12.44
C PRO A 31 -5.07 9.84 -12.21
N GLU A 32 -4.12 8.93 -12.02
CA GLU A 32 -4.36 7.50 -11.83
C GLU A 32 -4.73 7.12 -10.40
N LEU A 33 -4.50 8.00 -9.43
CA LEU A 33 -4.84 7.69 -8.03
C LEU A 33 -6.34 7.77 -7.82
N ALA A 34 -6.95 6.61 -7.60
CA ALA A 34 -8.40 6.50 -7.42
C ALA A 34 -8.82 6.65 -5.96
N ALA A 35 -8.03 6.15 -5.03
CA ALA A 35 -8.37 6.18 -3.61
C ALA A 35 -7.14 5.99 -2.73
N THR A 36 -7.28 6.40 -1.47
CA THR A 36 -6.30 6.13 -0.42
C THR A 36 -6.98 5.55 0.81
N ALA A 37 -6.23 4.81 1.60
CA ALA A 37 -6.63 4.41 2.94
C ALA A 37 -5.46 4.63 3.89
N PHE A 38 -5.74 5.07 5.10
CA PHE A 38 -4.71 5.36 6.09
C PHE A 38 -5.09 4.77 7.45
N MET A 39 -4.14 4.09 8.05
CA MET A 39 -4.27 3.60 9.43
C MET A 39 -3.09 4.10 10.26
N HIS A 40 -3.40 4.63 11.44
CA HIS A 40 -2.44 4.89 12.50
C HIS A 40 -2.85 4.08 13.72
N LEU A 41 -2.03 3.12 14.11
CA LEU A 41 -2.30 2.22 15.21
C LEU A 41 -1.35 2.51 16.37
N VAL A 42 -1.94 2.73 17.54
CA VAL A 42 -1.21 2.88 18.80
C VAL A 42 -1.46 1.66 19.66
N SER A 43 -0.40 0.99 20.08
CA SER A 43 -0.46 -0.21 20.90
C SER A 43 0.42 -0.06 22.13
N ASP A 44 0.11 -0.80 23.19
CA ASP A 44 0.96 -0.85 24.37
C ASP A 44 2.24 -1.64 24.09
N ARG A 45 3.38 -1.05 24.48
CA ARG A 45 4.64 -1.78 24.54
C ARG A 45 4.76 -2.46 25.88
N LYS A 46 4.95 -3.79 25.87
CA LYS A 46 5.04 -4.61 27.09
C LYS A 46 6.34 -5.39 27.10
N ILE A 47 6.97 -5.50 28.27
CA ILE A 47 8.09 -6.41 28.51
C ILE A 47 7.51 -7.73 29.03
N LEU A 48 7.80 -8.83 28.33
CA LEU A 48 7.39 -10.19 28.71
C LEU A 48 5.89 -10.32 29.02
N SER A 49 5.07 -9.48 28.39
CA SER A 49 3.61 -9.38 28.63
C SER A 49 3.21 -9.06 30.08
N LEU A 50 4.15 -8.61 30.92
CA LEU A 50 3.93 -8.40 32.36
C LEU A 50 3.80 -6.93 32.75
N ALA A 51 4.48 -6.02 32.04
CA ALA A 51 4.48 -4.60 32.36
C ALA A 51 4.38 -3.72 31.12
N LYS A 52 3.54 -2.68 31.19
CA LYS A 52 3.47 -1.64 30.18
C LYS A 52 4.65 -0.69 30.36
N VAL A 53 5.50 -0.57 29.31
CA VAL A 53 6.71 0.28 29.34
C VAL A 53 6.61 1.46 28.35
N GLY A 54 5.47 1.70 27.74
CA GLY A 54 5.24 2.77 26.77
C GLY A 54 4.25 2.35 25.69
N ILE A 55 4.30 3.09 24.57
CA ILE A 55 3.46 2.85 23.41
C ILE A 55 4.30 2.53 22.19
N VAL A 56 3.68 1.87 21.20
CA VAL A 56 4.24 1.59 19.88
C VAL A 56 3.26 2.12 18.84
N GLU A 57 3.76 2.86 17.88
CA GLU A 57 2.98 3.44 16.79
C GLU A 57 3.34 2.76 15.46
N SER A 58 2.34 2.43 14.67
CA SER A 58 2.51 1.82 13.36
C SER A 58 1.53 2.44 12.37
N ASP A 59 1.99 2.67 11.14
CA ASP A 59 1.19 3.26 10.08
C ASP A 59 1.08 2.34 8.88
N ASP A 60 -0.04 2.44 8.17
CA ASP A 60 -0.20 1.90 6.83
C ASP A 60 -0.79 2.97 5.92
N PHE A 61 0.00 3.39 4.94
CA PHE A 61 -0.39 4.33 3.90
C PHE A 61 -0.74 3.56 2.64
N VAL A 62 -2.03 3.47 2.32
CA VAL A 62 -2.53 2.69 1.18
C VAL A 62 -2.87 3.62 0.02
N TYR A 63 -2.34 3.31 -1.16
CA TYR A 63 -2.57 4.03 -2.41
C TYR A 63 -3.15 3.05 -3.42
N ILE A 64 -4.32 3.37 -3.98
CA ILE A 64 -5.01 2.54 -4.96
C ILE A 64 -5.07 3.29 -6.28
N TYR A 65 -4.32 2.79 -7.26
CA TYR A 65 -4.25 3.36 -8.61
C TYR A 65 -5.15 2.59 -9.56
N SER A 66 -5.91 3.31 -10.38
CA SER A 66 -6.71 2.76 -11.48
C SER A 66 -6.02 3.09 -12.79
N VAL A 67 -5.57 2.07 -13.51
CA VAL A 67 -4.74 2.23 -14.70
C VAL A 67 -5.26 1.36 -15.84
N GLU A 68 -5.43 1.94 -17.03
CA GLU A 68 -5.81 1.17 -18.20
C GLU A 68 -4.71 0.19 -18.58
N GLU A 69 -3.51 0.69 -18.85
CA GLU A 69 -2.33 -0.14 -19.09
C GLU A 69 -1.18 0.28 -18.18
N LEU A 70 -0.71 -0.63 -17.34
CA LEU A 70 0.42 -0.39 -16.46
C LEU A 70 1.74 -0.60 -17.20
N THR A 71 2.25 0.49 -17.79
CA THR A 71 3.56 0.54 -18.42
C THR A 71 4.65 0.77 -17.38
N PRO A 72 5.93 0.50 -17.70
CA PRO A 72 7.04 0.83 -16.78
C PRO A 72 7.06 2.30 -16.35
N GLU A 73 6.76 3.23 -17.26
CA GLU A 73 6.74 4.66 -16.97
C GLU A 73 5.65 5.05 -15.98
N VAL A 74 4.45 4.53 -16.17
CA VAL A 74 3.31 4.77 -15.25
C VAL A 74 3.61 4.15 -13.89
N PHE A 75 4.15 2.93 -13.87
CA PHE A 75 4.55 2.25 -12.64
C PHE A 75 5.55 3.07 -11.84
N ASP A 76 6.64 3.51 -12.46
CA ASP A 76 7.69 4.30 -11.79
C ASP A 76 7.15 5.63 -11.26
N ARG A 77 6.34 6.32 -12.06
CA ARG A 77 5.75 7.61 -11.68
C ARG A 77 4.80 7.47 -10.49
N CYS A 78 3.93 6.47 -10.51
CA CYS A 78 2.97 6.24 -9.42
C CYS A 78 3.67 5.78 -8.14
N CYS A 79 4.65 4.89 -8.22
CA CYS A 79 5.43 4.45 -7.05
C CYS A 79 6.20 5.62 -6.43
N THR A 80 6.83 6.47 -7.25
CA THR A 80 7.53 7.66 -6.78
C THR A 80 6.58 8.62 -6.09
N ALA A 81 5.40 8.85 -6.66
CA ALA A 81 4.38 9.74 -6.06
C ALA A 81 3.89 9.21 -4.71
N ALA A 82 3.61 7.91 -4.63
CA ALA A 82 3.14 7.28 -3.39
C ALA A 82 4.21 7.36 -2.28
N LEU A 83 5.45 7.02 -2.59
CA LEU A 83 6.56 7.10 -1.64
C LEU A 83 6.80 8.54 -1.18
N THR A 84 6.78 9.50 -2.11
CA THR A 84 6.98 10.92 -1.78
C THR A 84 5.89 11.43 -0.84
N ASP A 85 4.64 11.11 -1.10
CA ASP A 85 3.52 11.50 -0.23
C ASP A 85 3.63 10.83 1.15
N ALA A 86 3.86 9.53 1.19
CA ALA A 86 4.00 8.80 2.44
C ALA A 86 5.14 9.33 3.30
N PHE A 87 6.31 9.60 2.72
CA PHE A 87 7.46 10.14 3.47
C PHE A 87 7.22 11.52 4.08
N LYS A 88 6.35 12.33 3.50
CA LYS A 88 5.94 13.60 4.13
C LYS A 88 5.10 13.40 5.39
N ARG A 89 4.50 12.22 5.53
CA ARG A 89 3.53 11.91 6.60
C ARG A 89 4.11 11.00 7.69
N VAL A 90 5.19 10.28 7.40
CA VAL A 90 5.86 9.43 8.39
C VAL A 90 6.51 10.32 9.46
N ASP A 91 6.24 10.00 10.72
CA ASP A 91 6.83 10.67 11.88
C ASP A 91 7.76 9.70 12.62
N PRO A 92 9.08 9.71 12.31
CA PRO A 92 10.04 8.85 12.97
C PRO A 92 10.36 9.41 14.36
N ASN A 93 9.76 8.83 15.38
CA ASN A 93 9.95 9.20 16.79
C ASN A 93 10.22 7.92 17.61
N PRO A 94 10.60 8.04 18.90
CA PRO A 94 10.94 6.87 19.72
C PRO A 94 9.83 5.83 19.86
N ASN A 95 8.59 6.20 19.62
CA ASN A 95 7.44 5.28 19.68
C ASN A 95 7.14 4.65 18.32
N HIS A 96 7.65 5.20 17.23
CA HIS A 96 7.42 4.68 15.89
C HIS A 96 8.11 3.33 15.73
N ASN A 97 7.31 2.31 15.35
CA ASN A 97 7.80 0.97 15.09
C ASN A 97 8.03 0.77 13.60
N PHE A 98 6.98 0.90 12.81
CA PHE A 98 7.10 0.82 11.36
C PHE A 98 6.01 1.62 10.66
N SER A 99 6.28 1.99 9.40
CA SER A 99 5.29 2.46 8.46
C SER A 99 5.33 1.59 7.20
N LEU A 100 4.15 1.23 6.72
CA LEU A 100 4.00 0.52 5.44
C LEU A 100 3.50 1.50 4.39
N VAL A 101 4.07 1.42 3.21
CA VAL A 101 3.55 2.08 2.01
C VAL A 101 3.00 0.98 1.12
N SER A 102 1.68 0.90 1.02
CA SER A 102 0.97 -0.19 0.35
C SER A 102 0.34 0.33 -0.94
N VAL A 103 0.78 -0.18 -2.08
CA VAL A 103 0.36 0.33 -3.39
C VAL A 103 -0.31 -0.77 -4.19
N PHE A 104 -1.58 -0.53 -4.55
CA PHE A 104 -2.34 -1.35 -5.47
C PHE A 104 -2.40 -0.70 -6.84
N PHE A 105 -2.11 -1.47 -7.88
CA PHE A 105 -2.41 -1.11 -9.27
C PHE A 105 -3.55 -2.00 -9.76
N ILE A 106 -4.71 -1.40 -9.95
CA ILE A 106 -5.90 -2.08 -10.48
C ILE A 106 -5.99 -1.73 -11.96
N CYS A 107 -5.75 -2.72 -12.83
CA CYS A 107 -5.48 -2.50 -14.24
C CYS A 107 -6.40 -3.29 -15.16
N ASP A 108 -6.59 -2.79 -16.38
CA ASP A 108 -7.14 -3.61 -17.48
C ASP A 108 -6.02 -4.49 -18.04
N LYS A 109 -4.80 -3.96 -18.13
CA LYS A 109 -3.63 -4.66 -18.62
C LYS A 109 -2.36 -4.29 -17.88
N VAL A 110 -1.51 -5.27 -17.61
CA VAL A 110 -0.15 -5.08 -17.08
C VAL A 110 0.86 -5.46 -18.16
N ALA A 111 1.72 -4.52 -18.55
CA ALA A 111 2.76 -4.80 -19.53
C ALA A 111 3.73 -5.89 -18.99
N PRO A 112 4.20 -6.83 -19.82
CA PRO A 112 5.11 -7.91 -19.36
C PRO A 112 6.36 -7.41 -18.65
N GLU A 113 6.97 -6.32 -19.14
CA GLU A 113 8.16 -5.69 -18.53
C GLU A 113 7.82 -5.14 -17.13
N THR A 114 6.61 -4.64 -16.95
CA THR A 114 6.15 -4.09 -15.67
C THR A 114 5.95 -5.19 -14.63
N THR A 115 5.47 -6.36 -15.05
CA THR A 115 5.33 -7.52 -14.15
C THR A 115 6.68 -7.86 -13.51
N ALA A 116 7.75 -7.90 -14.30
CA ALA A 116 9.10 -8.14 -13.79
C ALA A 116 9.56 -7.02 -12.84
N ALA A 117 9.27 -5.76 -13.18
CA ALA A 117 9.61 -4.60 -12.35
C ALA A 117 8.90 -4.63 -11.00
N VAL A 118 7.60 -4.94 -10.98
CA VAL A 118 6.82 -5.07 -9.73
C VAL A 118 7.42 -6.12 -8.82
N LYS A 119 7.72 -7.31 -9.35
CA LYS A 119 8.28 -8.42 -8.57
C LYS A 119 9.65 -8.12 -7.97
N LYS A 120 10.45 -7.30 -8.64
CA LYS A 120 11.81 -6.96 -8.22
C LYS A 120 11.90 -5.77 -7.29
N MET A 121 10.94 -4.85 -7.34
CA MET A 121 11.03 -3.61 -6.59
C MET A 121 10.96 -3.86 -5.10
N LYS A 122 11.98 -3.38 -4.40
CA LYS A 122 12.06 -3.41 -2.94
C LYS A 122 12.43 -2.03 -2.46
N TYR A 123 11.81 -1.60 -1.40
CA TYR A 123 12.19 -0.39 -0.71
C TYR A 123 12.07 -0.61 0.79
N HIS A 124 13.17 -0.44 1.48
CA HIS A 124 13.24 -0.50 2.93
C HIS A 124 14.12 0.64 3.41
N LYS A 125 13.69 1.36 4.41
CA LYS A 125 14.46 2.42 5.04
C LYS A 125 14.41 2.27 6.54
N ASP A 126 15.57 2.05 7.15
CA ASP A 126 15.74 2.23 8.59
C ASP A 126 16.05 3.69 8.89
N TYR A 127 15.47 4.21 9.98
CA TYR A 127 15.84 5.53 10.44
C TYR A 127 17.18 5.47 11.20
N GLU A 128 17.94 6.58 11.20
CA GLU A 128 19.28 6.66 11.79
C GLU A 128 19.33 6.18 13.23
N ASN A 129 18.28 6.47 14.00
CA ASN A 129 18.09 5.88 15.31
C ASN A 129 17.26 4.59 15.15
N PRO A 130 17.84 3.41 15.46
CA PRO A 130 17.13 2.14 15.30
C PRO A 130 15.83 2.04 16.09
N GLU A 131 15.71 2.80 17.19
CA GLU A 131 14.49 2.87 17.99
C GLU A 131 13.36 3.61 17.30
N HIS A 132 13.65 4.38 16.25
CA HIS A 132 12.65 5.12 15.47
C HIS A 132 12.04 4.31 14.34
N GLY A 133 12.36 3.02 14.22
CA GLY A 133 11.70 2.08 13.33
C GLY A 133 12.11 2.18 11.86
N TRP A 134 11.21 1.73 10.99
CA TRP A 134 11.50 1.60 9.55
C TRP A 134 10.27 1.85 8.68
N VAL A 135 10.52 1.93 7.37
CA VAL A 135 9.48 1.98 6.32
C VAL A 135 9.71 0.86 5.32
N ASP A 136 8.65 0.16 4.95
CA ASP A 136 8.65 -0.88 3.92
C ASP A 136 7.61 -0.59 2.83
N LEU A 137 7.96 -0.90 1.59
CA LEU A 137 7.08 -0.80 0.42
C LEU A 137 6.47 -2.15 0.08
N ARG A 138 5.13 -2.17 0.00
CA ARG A 138 4.34 -3.31 -0.48
C ARG A 138 3.68 -2.95 -1.79
N LEU A 139 3.86 -3.77 -2.83
CA LEU A 139 3.30 -3.54 -4.16
C LEU A 139 2.49 -4.74 -4.63
N ALA A 140 1.34 -4.48 -5.23
CA ALA A 140 0.57 -5.46 -5.98
C ALA A 140 -0.02 -4.84 -7.25
N ALA A 141 0.01 -5.58 -8.34
CA ALA A 141 -0.62 -5.21 -9.60
C ALA A 141 -1.53 -6.36 -10.05
N VAL A 142 -2.76 -6.02 -10.43
CA VAL A 142 -3.76 -7.01 -10.84
C VAL A 142 -4.49 -6.56 -12.10
N GLU A 143 -4.74 -7.49 -13.01
CA GLU A 143 -5.66 -7.32 -14.12
C GLU A 143 -7.06 -7.79 -13.70
N VAL A 144 -8.04 -6.88 -13.81
CA VAL A 144 -9.41 -7.16 -13.35
C VAL A 144 -10.11 -8.24 -14.16
N GLY A 145 -9.67 -8.47 -15.39
CA GLY A 145 -10.19 -9.52 -16.27
C GLY A 145 -9.74 -10.95 -15.95
N GLY A 146 -9.00 -11.14 -14.85
CA GLY A 146 -8.53 -12.46 -14.44
C GLY A 146 -7.15 -12.85 -15.01
N GLY A 147 -6.42 -11.89 -15.58
CA GLY A 147 -5.08 -12.10 -16.13
C GLY A 147 -3.97 -12.01 -15.07
N THR A 148 -2.99 -11.17 -15.33
CA THR A 148 -1.80 -11.03 -14.48
C THR A 148 -2.14 -10.59 -13.06
N ARG A 149 -1.54 -11.25 -12.09
CA ARG A 149 -1.50 -10.84 -10.67
C ARG A 149 -0.08 -11.00 -10.19
N CYS A 150 0.52 -9.93 -9.74
CA CYS A 150 1.90 -9.96 -9.27
C CYS A 150 2.10 -9.02 -8.09
N ALA A 151 3.13 -9.30 -7.31
CA ALA A 151 3.49 -8.52 -6.14
C ALA A 151 4.99 -8.55 -5.93
N ASN A 152 5.51 -7.54 -5.21
CA ASN A 152 6.86 -7.65 -4.67
C ASN A 152 6.84 -8.58 -3.43
N PRO A 153 8.02 -8.95 -2.86
CA PRO A 153 8.05 -9.88 -1.73
C PRO A 153 7.19 -9.45 -0.53
N MET A 154 7.18 -8.16 -0.20
CA MET A 154 6.37 -7.61 0.90
C MET A 154 4.89 -7.45 0.53
N GLY A 155 4.57 -7.42 -0.76
CA GLY A 155 3.23 -7.15 -1.28
C GLY A 155 2.32 -8.36 -1.47
N THR A 156 2.78 -9.57 -1.20
CA THR A 156 1.95 -10.79 -1.36
C THR A 156 0.66 -10.71 -0.56
N VAL A 157 0.70 -10.12 0.62
CA VAL A 157 -0.49 -9.91 1.46
C VAL A 157 -1.54 -9.04 0.75
N LEU A 158 -1.12 -8.11 -0.09
CA LEU A 158 -2.05 -7.25 -0.86
C LEU A 158 -2.84 -8.06 -1.89
N LEU A 159 -2.22 -9.07 -2.51
CA LEU A 159 -2.92 -9.99 -3.41
C LEU A 159 -3.99 -10.78 -2.67
N ASN A 160 -3.70 -11.21 -1.44
CA ASN A 160 -4.67 -11.91 -0.61
C ASN A 160 -5.85 -11.01 -0.22
N ILE A 161 -5.57 -9.75 0.12
CA ILE A 161 -6.59 -8.74 0.41
C ILE A 161 -7.47 -8.51 -0.83
N TYR A 162 -6.86 -8.31 -1.98
CA TYR A 162 -7.60 -8.15 -3.24
C TYR A 162 -8.49 -9.36 -3.52
N GLN A 163 -7.96 -10.56 -3.41
CA GLN A 163 -8.70 -11.80 -3.66
C GLN A 163 -9.92 -11.93 -2.73
N ALA A 164 -9.75 -11.61 -1.47
CA ALA A 164 -10.84 -11.62 -0.47
C ALA A 164 -11.91 -10.56 -0.77
N SER A 165 -11.51 -9.43 -1.37
CA SER A 165 -12.42 -8.31 -1.65
C SER A 165 -13.31 -8.55 -2.87
N VAL A 166 -12.81 -9.28 -3.89
CA VAL A 166 -13.52 -9.45 -5.18
C VAL A 166 -14.28 -10.78 -5.31
N ASN A 167 -14.12 -11.68 -4.34
CA ASN A 167 -14.83 -12.97 -4.33
C ASN A 167 -16.24 -12.89 -3.78
#